data_17429b842d0c6b2b3b7a9af8ea4e501b
#
_entry.id   17429b842d0c6b2b3b7a9af8ea4e501b
#
_cell.length_a   1.000
_cell.length_b   1.000
_cell.length_c   1.000
_cell.angle_alpha   90.00
_cell.angle_beta   90.00
_cell.angle_gamma   90.00
#
_symmetry.space_group_name_H-M   'P 1'
#
loop_
_entity.id
_entity.type
_entity.pdbx_description
1 polymer ?
#
loop_
_entity_poly.entity_id
_entity_poly.type
_entity_poly.pdbx_seq_one_letter_code
_entity_poly.pdbx_strand_id
1 'polypeptide(L)'
;MHIPKGPTAGLELALFEPALQAALQPSPDYDATRWLYVPNTYSEYRYILGTRGKKPLICVGINPSTAAPDALDPTLQSAQRIALANGYDSFLMFNVYAQRATRPDDMEHALNPALHAENRKAFRYLLSLSDQPAVWAAWGNIILKRDYLMDCMRAVSYTHLRAHETL
;
A
#
# COMPACT_ATOMS: atom_id res chain seq x y z
N MET A 1 10.53 -14.54 1.90
CA MET A 1 9.13 -14.72 2.38
C MET A 1 8.95 -14.02 3.73
N HIS A 2 7.86 -13.30 3.91
CA HIS A 2 7.52 -12.64 5.17
C HIS A 2 6.42 -13.42 5.88
N ILE A 3 6.72 -13.87 7.08
CA ILE A 3 5.76 -14.54 7.97
C ILE A 3 5.56 -13.61 9.17
N PRO A 4 4.33 -13.17 9.49
CA PRO A 4 4.08 -12.30 10.64
C PRO A 4 4.60 -12.91 11.94
N LYS A 5 5.27 -12.08 12.75
CA LYS A 5 5.82 -12.52 14.05
C LYS A 5 4.78 -12.56 15.17
N GLY A 6 3.61 -12.01 14.93
CA GLY A 6 2.52 -11.94 15.89
C GLY A 6 1.49 -10.89 15.51
N PRO A 7 0.48 -10.67 16.37
CA PRO A 7 -0.53 -9.65 16.12
C PRO A 7 0.07 -8.24 16.04
N THR A 8 -0.42 -7.45 15.08
CA THR A 8 0.04 -6.05 14.93
C THR A 8 -0.39 -5.17 16.10
N ALA A 9 -1.42 -5.56 16.85
CA ALA A 9 -1.84 -4.84 18.06
C ALA A 9 -0.75 -4.79 19.14
N GLY A 10 0.22 -5.71 19.13
CA GLY A 10 1.37 -5.69 20.04
C GLY A 10 2.52 -4.78 19.62
N LEU A 11 2.41 -4.12 18.46
CA LEU A 11 3.45 -3.28 17.91
C LEU A 11 3.22 -1.81 18.27
N GLU A 12 4.33 -1.08 18.43
CA GLU A 12 4.31 0.37 18.39
C GLU A 12 4.21 0.83 16.94
N LEU A 13 3.04 1.33 16.55
CA LEU A 13 2.79 1.70 15.15
C LEU A 13 3.38 3.09 14.85
N ALA A 14 4.06 3.21 13.72
CA ALA A 14 4.33 4.50 13.12
C ALA A 14 3.01 5.11 12.62
N LEU A 15 2.64 6.28 13.16
CA LEU A 15 1.50 7.02 12.65
C LEU A 15 1.79 7.53 11.24
N PHE A 16 0.78 7.54 10.39
CA PHE A 16 1.00 7.83 8.97
C PHE A 16 1.63 9.19 8.73
N GLU A 17 1.12 10.27 9.35
CA GLU A 17 1.62 11.63 9.09
C GLU A 17 3.10 11.80 9.44
N PRO A 18 3.58 11.43 10.64
CA PRO A 18 5.01 11.49 10.93
C PRO A 18 5.83 10.55 10.05
N ALA A 19 5.32 9.37 9.72
CA ALA A 19 6.00 8.41 8.85
C ALA A 19 6.13 8.95 7.42
N LEU A 20 5.12 9.64 6.92
CA LEU A 20 5.16 10.32 5.63
C LEU A 20 6.23 11.42 5.63
N GLN A 21 6.25 12.28 6.65
CA GLN A 21 7.25 13.34 6.74
C GLN A 21 8.68 12.79 6.77
N ALA A 22 8.91 11.69 7.47
CA ALA A 22 10.20 11.01 7.47
C ALA A 22 10.54 10.43 6.09
N ALA A 23 9.58 9.86 5.39
CA ALA A 23 9.76 9.26 4.07
C ALA A 23 10.06 10.31 2.97
N LEU A 24 9.69 11.56 3.19
CA LEU A 24 9.96 12.66 2.26
C LEU A 24 11.36 13.26 2.44
N GLN A 25 12.11 12.84 3.44
CA GLN A 25 13.48 13.27 3.70
C GLN A 25 14.49 12.38 2.97
N PRO A 26 15.73 12.87 2.72
CA PRO A 26 16.80 12.02 2.19
C PRO A 26 17.02 10.79 3.07
N SER A 27 17.30 9.65 2.44
CA SER A 27 17.58 8.39 3.11
C SER A 27 18.95 7.86 2.71
N PRO A 28 19.73 7.26 3.64
CA PRO A 28 20.97 6.59 3.28
C PRO A 28 20.74 5.21 2.63
N ASP A 29 19.54 4.66 2.72
CA ASP A 29 19.23 3.28 2.31
C ASP A 29 18.68 3.18 0.90
N TYR A 30 18.08 4.26 0.39
CA TYR A 30 17.51 4.32 -0.96
C TYR A 30 17.34 5.78 -1.42
N ASP A 31 17.11 5.96 -2.71
CA ASP A 31 16.88 7.29 -3.29
C ASP A 31 15.45 7.76 -3.00
N ALA A 32 15.29 8.62 -1.99
CA ALA A 32 14.00 9.17 -1.58
C ALA A 32 13.42 10.20 -2.59
N THR A 33 14.20 10.63 -3.59
CA THR A 33 13.66 11.43 -4.69
C THR A 33 12.95 10.58 -5.73
N ARG A 34 13.29 9.28 -5.80
CA ARG A 34 12.68 8.30 -6.70
C ARG A 34 11.55 7.51 -6.03
N TRP A 35 11.75 7.10 -4.78
CA TRP A 35 10.83 6.20 -4.08
C TRP A 35 10.00 6.93 -3.03
N LEU A 36 8.73 6.61 -2.97
CA LEU A 36 7.87 6.89 -1.82
C LEU A 36 7.67 5.60 -1.05
N TYR A 37 8.24 5.52 0.16
CA TYR A 37 8.24 4.33 1.01
C TYR A 37 7.81 4.70 2.43
N VAL A 38 6.63 4.26 2.83
CA VAL A 38 6.04 4.65 4.11
C VAL A 38 5.53 3.42 4.86
N PRO A 39 6.01 3.13 6.06
CA PRO A 39 7.17 3.71 6.73
C PRO A 39 8.45 3.49 5.92
N ASN A 40 9.44 4.33 6.16
CA ASN A 40 10.70 4.31 5.39
C ASN A 40 11.71 3.24 5.84
N THR A 41 11.25 2.27 6.61
CA THR A 41 12.02 1.10 7.05
C THR A 41 11.19 -0.16 6.90
N TYR A 42 11.85 -1.30 6.71
CA TYR A 42 11.18 -2.59 6.65
C TYR A 42 10.65 -2.99 8.04
N SER A 43 9.36 -3.29 8.13
CA SER A 43 8.72 -3.71 9.37
C SER A 43 7.59 -4.69 9.10
N GLU A 44 6.78 -5.00 10.10
CA GLU A 44 5.64 -5.93 9.99
C GLU A 44 4.47 -5.36 9.18
N TYR A 45 4.53 -4.10 8.78
CA TYR A 45 3.47 -3.44 8.01
C TYR A 45 4.06 -2.41 7.04
N ARG A 46 3.28 -2.04 6.02
CA ARG A 46 3.64 -1.03 5.03
C ARG A 46 2.38 -0.31 4.58
N TYR A 47 2.43 1.01 4.54
CA TYR A 47 1.32 1.83 4.03
C TYR A 47 1.43 2.09 2.54
N ILE A 48 2.60 2.51 2.06
CA ILE A 48 2.84 2.89 0.66
C ILE A 48 4.21 2.41 0.21
N LEU A 49 4.29 1.95 -1.03
CA LEU A 49 5.55 1.78 -1.76
C LEU A 49 5.33 2.03 -3.24
N GLY A 50 6.11 2.93 -3.81
CA GLY A 50 6.07 3.16 -5.24
C GLY A 50 7.10 4.17 -5.69
N THR A 51 7.03 4.52 -6.97
CA THR A 51 7.89 5.51 -7.58
C THR A 51 7.20 6.86 -7.66
N ARG A 52 7.98 7.93 -7.56
CA ARG A 52 7.49 9.30 -7.64
C ARG A 52 7.42 9.75 -9.09
N GLY A 53 6.34 10.42 -9.46
CA GLY A 53 6.16 10.96 -10.78
C GLY A 53 5.00 11.94 -10.83
N LYS A 54 4.76 12.48 -12.02
CA LYS A 54 3.68 13.47 -12.24
C LYS A 54 2.34 12.82 -12.53
N LYS A 55 2.36 11.59 -13.05
CA LYS A 55 1.16 10.86 -13.45
C LYS A 55 1.23 9.42 -12.91
N PRO A 56 1.12 9.23 -11.59
CA PRO A 56 1.17 7.90 -11.02
C PRO A 56 -0.13 7.12 -11.21
N LEU A 57 -0.02 5.80 -11.37
CA LEU A 57 -1.12 4.87 -11.21
C LEU A 57 -1.13 4.37 -9.76
N ILE A 58 -2.22 4.59 -9.05
CA ILE A 58 -2.43 4.02 -7.71
C ILE A 58 -2.94 2.59 -7.88
N CYS A 59 -2.14 1.62 -7.43
CA CYS A 59 -2.49 0.20 -7.48
C CYS A 59 -2.92 -0.25 -6.10
N VAL A 60 -4.10 -0.87 -5.99
CA VAL A 60 -4.64 -1.33 -4.70
C VAL A 60 -4.62 -2.86 -4.67
N GLY A 61 -3.76 -3.43 -3.83
CA GLY A 61 -3.69 -4.86 -3.55
C GLY A 61 -4.32 -5.21 -2.20
N ILE A 62 -4.18 -6.45 -1.77
CA ILE A 62 -4.77 -6.94 -0.52
C ILE A 62 -3.89 -6.57 0.67
N ASN A 63 -2.65 -7.05 0.69
CA ASN A 63 -1.70 -6.81 1.76
C ASN A 63 -0.27 -6.82 1.21
N PRO A 64 0.67 -6.10 1.86
CA PRO A 64 2.07 -6.12 1.43
C PRO A 64 2.76 -7.43 1.77
N SER A 65 3.81 -7.75 1.00
CA SER A 65 4.70 -8.87 1.24
C SER A 65 6.12 -8.35 1.53
N THR A 66 7.11 -8.78 0.75
CA THR A 66 8.53 -8.50 1.04
C THR A 66 9.09 -7.27 0.34
N ALA A 67 8.36 -6.66 -0.59
CA ALA A 67 8.87 -5.57 -1.41
C ALA A 67 9.34 -4.36 -0.60
N ALA A 68 10.44 -3.78 -1.06
CA ALA A 68 11.06 -2.55 -0.56
C ALA A 68 11.66 -1.78 -1.73
N PRO A 69 12.10 -0.52 -1.56
CA PRO A 69 12.79 0.21 -2.62
C PRO A 69 13.98 -0.59 -3.17
N ASP A 70 14.14 -0.60 -4.50
CA ASP A 70 15.18 -1.34 -5.23
C ASP A 70 15.13 -2.88 -5.05
N ALA A 71 14.09 -3.40 -4.41
CA ALA A 71 13.88 -4.82 -4.16
C ALA A 71 12.39 -5.18 -4.26
N LEU A 72 11.81 -4.94 -5.43
CA LEU A 72 10.40 -5.23 -5.69
C LEU A 72 10.15 -6.73 -5.81
N ASP A 73 9.06 -7.18 -5.23
CA ASP A 73 8.56 -8.54 -5.44
C ASP A 73 7.84 -8.65 -6.81
N PRO A 74 7.50 -9.87 -7.26
CA PRO A 74 6.85 -10.06 -8.57
C PRO A 74 5.54 -9.28 -8.74
N THR A 75 4.77 -9.10 -7.67
CA THR A 75 3.51 -8.33 -7.71
C THR A 75 3.77 -6.87 -8.03
N LEU A 76 4.72 -6.24 -7.34
CA LEU A 76 5.04 -4.83 -7.58
C LEU A 76 5.80 -4.61 -8.89
N GLN A 77 6.63 -5.57 -9.32
CA GLN A 77 7.23 -5.54 -10.65
C GLN A 77 6.15 -5.52 -11.74
N SER A 78 5.11 -6.34 -11.59
CA SER A 78 3.97 -6.36 -12.51
C SER A 78 3.18 -5.06 -12.45
N ALA A 79 2.92 -4.51 -11.27
CA ALA A 79 2.22 -3.24 -11.12
C ALA A 79 2.98 -2.10 -11.80
N GLN A 80 4.28 -2.02 -11.61
CA GLN A 80 5.13 -1.02 -12.28
C GLN A 80 5.07 -1.18 -13.81
N ARG A 81 5.22 -2.39 -14.32
CA ARG A 81 5.16 -2.67 -15.76
C ARG A 81 3.81 -2.26 -16.35
N ILE A 82 2.71 -2.61 -15.69
CA ILE A 82 1.35 -2.29 -16.14
C ILE A 82 1.15 -0.77 -16.15
N ALA A 83 1.59 -0.06 -15.11
CA ALA A 83 1.50 1.40 -15.06
C ALA A 83 2.21 2.03 -16.24
N LEU A 84 3.47 1.68 -16.46
CA LEU A 84 4.27 2.24 -17.55
C LEU A 84 3.70 1.88 -18.93
N ALA A 85 3.18 0.67 -19.11
CA ALA A 85 2.58 0.24 -20.38
C ALA A 85 1.25 0.95 -20.69
N ASN A 86 0.60 1.53 -19.69
CA ASN A 86 -0.70 2.21 -19.84
C ASN A 86 -0.59 3.75 -19.78
N GLY A 87 0.60 4.30 -19.99
CA GLY A 87 0.80 5.73 -20.14
C GLY A 87 1.00 6.50 -18.83
N TYR A 88 1.18 5.79 -17.71
CA TYR A 88 1.57 6.40 -16.44
C TYR A 88 3.10 6.48 -16.34
N ASP A 89 3.62 7.47 -15.65
CA ASP A 89 5.08 7.64 -15.49
C ASP A 89 5.62 6.99 -14.22
N SER A 90 4.72 6.52 -13.35
CA SER A 90 5.06 5.99 -12.04
C SER A 90 3.91 5.15 -11.49
N PHE A 91 4.16 4.45 -10.40
CA PHE A 91 3.13 3.66 -9.71
C PHE A 91 3.25 3.85 -8.21
N LEU A 92 2.12 3.77 -7.53
CA LEU A 92 2.06 3.82 -6.07
C LEU A 92 1.23 2.64 -5.58
N MET A 93 1.89 1.70 -4.90
CA MET A 93 1.21 0.53 -4.35
C MET A 93 0.65 0.84 -2.99
N PHE A 94 -0.65 0.64 -2.85
CA PHE A 94 -1.41 0.68 -1.62
C PHE A 94 -2.09 -0.67 -1.42
N ASN A 95 -2.33 -1.06 -0.18
CA ASN A 95 -2.99 -2.32 0.13
C ASN A 95 -4.20 -2.09 1.03
N VAL A 96 -5.23 -2.89 0.84
CA VAL A 96 -6.48 -2.82 1.61
C VAL A 96 -6.20 -2.97 3.11
N TYR A 97 -5.29 -3.86 3.48
CA TYR A 97 -4.77 -4.00 4.84
C TYR A 97 -3.25 -3.89 4.86
N ALA A 98 -2.69 -3.29 5.90
CA ALA A 98 -1.28 -2.90 5.90
C ALA A 98 -0.32 -3.97 6.42
N GLN A 99 -0.79 -5.05 7.05
CA GLN A 99 0.07 -6.09 7.59
C GLN A 99 0.82 -6.84 6.49
N ARG A 100 2.14 -6.99 6.64
CA ARG A 100 2.95 -7.81 5.72
C ARG A 100 2.69 -9.28 5.96
N ALA A 101 2.43 -10.01 4.87
CA ALA A 101 2.39 -11.46 4.85
C ALA A 101 2.54 -11.94 3.40
N THR A 102 3.48 -12.83 3.13
CA THR A 102 3.67 -13.38 1.77
C THR A 102 2.50 -14.29 1.41
N ARG A 103 2.04 -15.09 2.36
CA ARG A 103 0.85 -15.93 2.19
C ARG A 103 -0.36 -15.23 2.79
N PRO A 104 -1.45 -15.05 2.02
CA PRO A 104 -2.67 -14.42 2.55
C PRO A 104 -3.22 -15.11 3.80
N ASP A 105 -3.03 -16.43 3.92
CA ASP A 105 -3.49 -17.20 5.09
C ASP A 105 -2.73 -16.83 6.38
N ASP A 106 -1.54 -16.25 6.27
CA ASP A 106 -0.73 -15.82 7.41
C ASP A 106 -1.14 -14.44 7.94
N MET A 107 -2.03 -13.71 7.24
CA MET A 107 -2.58 -12.46 7.78
C MET A 107 -3.34 -12.71 9.09
N GLU A 108 -3.24 -11.77 10.02
CA GLU A 108 -3.97 -11.85 11.28
C GLU A 108 -5.48 -12.01 11.05
N HIS A 109 -6.12 -12.81 11.91
CA HIS A 109 -7.55 -13.09 11.81
C HIS A 109 -8.41 -11.94 12.29
N ALA A 110 -7.92 -11.16 13.25
CA ALA A 110 -8.60 -10.01 13.80
C ALA A 110 -8.00 -8.73 13.24
N LEU A 111 -8.85 -7.86 12.69
CA LEU A 111 -8.44 -6.53 12.24
C LEU A 111 -7.85 -5.74 13.40
N ASN A 112 -6.70 -5.08 13.18
CA ASN A 112 -6.20 -4.04 14.07
C ASN A 112 -6.78 -2.68 13.64
N PRO A 113 -7.74 -2.11 14.38
CA PRO A 113 -8.39 -0.87 13.98
C PRO A 113 -7.42 0.33 13.92
N ALA A 114 -6.41 0.36 14.80
CA ALA A 114 -5.41 1.43 14.80
C ALA A 114 -4.55 1.40 13.56
N LEU A 115 -4.06 0.21 13.16
CA LEU A 115 -3.30 0.04 11.92
C LEU A 115 -4.14 0.41 10.70
N HIS A 116 -5.38 -0.05 10.67
CA HIS A 116 -6.28 0.24 9.54
C HIS A 116 -6.63 1.72 9.45
N ALA A 117 -6.81 2.42 10.56
CA ALA A 117 -7.05 3.85 10.57
C ALA A 117 -5.88 4.64 9.96
N GLU A 118 -4.64 4.27 10.28
CA GLU A 118 -3.45 4.88 9.67
C GLU A 118 -3.32 4.53 8.19
N ASN A 119 -3.66 3.32 7.82
CA ASN A 119 -3.67 2.89 6.41
C ASN A 119 -4.69 3.68 5.58
N ARG A 120 -5.85 3.99 6.13
CA ARG A 120 -6.85 4.84 5.47
C ARG A 120 -6.36 6.26 5.24
N LYS A 121 -5.59 6.82 6.18
CA LYS A 121 -4.94 8.14 6.01
C LYS A 121 -3.97 8.11 4.82
N ALA A 122 -3.23 7.02 4.67
CA ALA A 122 -2.34 6.82 3.53
C ALA A 122 -3.10 6.84 2.21
N PHE A 123 -4.24 6.17 2.14
CA PHE A 123 -5.06 6.17 0.94
C PHE A 123 -5.59 7.57 0.59
N ARG A 124 -6.11 8.29 1.58
CA ARG A 124 -6.56 9.68 1.38
C ARG A 124 -5.43 10.58 0.86
N TYR A 125 -4.22 10.39 1.38
CA TYR A 125 -3.04 11.12 0.88
C TYR A 125 -2.80 10.82 -0.60
N LEU A 126 -2.80 9.55 -1.01
CA LEU A 126 -2.60 9.18 -2.41
C LEU A 126 -3.65 9.79 -3.33
N LEU A 127 -4.91 9.79 -2.91
CA LEU A 127 -6.00 10.40 -3.67
C LEU A 127 -5.84 11.92 -3.79
N SER A 128 -5.17 12.56 -2.84
CA SER A 128 -4.95 14.01 -2.83
C SER A 128 -3.84 14.47 -3.78
N LEU A 129 -3.05 13.55 -4.33
CA LEU A 129 -1.90 13.89 -5.20
C LEU A 129 -2.33 14.42 -6.58
N SER A 130 -3.57 14.23 -6.96
CA SER A 130 -4.12 14.68 -8.24
C SER A 130 -5.61 14.99 -8.11
N ASP A 131 -6.11 15.94 -8.91
CA ASP A 131 -7.55 16.21 -9.02
C ASP A 131 -8.31 15.05 -9.67
N GLN A 132 -7.63 14.23 -10.45
CA GLN A 132 -8.17 13.06 -11.14
C GLN A 132 -7.25 11.85 -10.93
N PRO A 133 -7.18 11.30 -9.70
CA PRO A 133 -6.32 10.16 -9.44
C PRO A 133 -6.78 8.94 -10.23
N ALA A 134 -5.82 8.27 -10.88
CA ALA A 134 -6.05 7.00 -11.52
C ALA A 134 -5.83 5.87 -10.51
N VAL A 135 -6.82 5.02 -10.32
CA VAL A 135 -6.78 3.92 -9.35
C VAL A 135 -7.10 2.60 -10.04
N TRP A 136 -6.26 1.62 -9.84
CA TRP A 136 -6.47 0.25 -10.30
C TRP A 136 -6.68 -0.68 -9.11
N ALA A 137 -7.87 -1.28 -9.02
CA ALA A 137 -8.19 -2.30 -8.03
C ALA A 137 -7.62 -3.64 -8.48
N ALA A 138 -6.47 -4.01 -7.91
CA ALA A 138 -5.69 -5.19 -8.31
C ALA A 138 -5.88 -6.38 -7.37
N TRP A 139 -7.04 -6.49 -6.72
CA TRP A 139 -7.38 -7.65 -5.91
C TRP A 139 -8.24 -8.65 -6.68
N GLY A 140 -8.12 -9.92 -6.31
CA GLY A 140 -8.98 -10.99 -6.82
C GLY A 140 -9.83 -11.58 -5.68
N ASN A 141 -10.12 -12.86 -5.75
CA ASN A 141 -10.89 -13.58 -4.73
C ASN A 141 -10.21 -13.60 -3.35
N ILE A 142 -8.93 -13.23 -3.28
CA ILE A 142 -8.19 -13.16 -2.01
C ILE A 142 -8.85 -12.20 -1.02
N ILE A 143 -9.62 -11.21 -1.50
CA ILE A 143 -10.38 -10.31 -0.64
C ILE A 143 -11.37 -11.03 0.27
N LEU A 144 -11.73 -12.26 -0.05
CA LEU A 144 -12.64 -13.10 0.75
C LEU A 144 -11.92 -13.90 1.84
N LYS A 145 -10.60 -13.84 1.92
CA LYS A 145 -9.80 -14.63 2.88
C LYS A 145 -9.98 -14.21 4.33
N ARG A 146 -10.40 -12.98 4.57
CA ARG A 146 -10.69 -12.44 5.91
C ARG A 146 -11.97 -11.65 5.86
N ASP A 147 -12.79 -11.78 6.88
CA ASP A 147 -14.10 -11.13 6.95
C ASP A 147 -13.99 -9.61 6.88
N TYR A 148 -12.92 -9.05 7.47
CA TYR A 148 -12.73 -7.61 7.53
C TYR A 148 -12.21 -6.98 6.24
N LEU A 149 -11.67 -7.75 5.28
CA LEU A 149 -11.08 -7.17 4.05
C LEU A 149 -12.12 -6.46 3.19
N MET A 150 -13.32 -7.02 3.06
CA MET A 150 -14.40 -6.35 2.33
C MET A 150 -14.81 -5.03 2.99
N ASP A 151 -14.85 -4.99 4.32
CA ASP A 151 -15.18 -3.77 5.06
C ASP A 151 -14.07 -2.73 4.93
N CYS A 152 -12.81 -3.15 4.95
CA CYS A 152 -11.67 -2.28 4.64
C CYS A 152 -11.77 -1.69 3.24
N MET A 153 -12.11 -2.49 2.25
CA MET A 153 -12.30 -2.04 0.88
C MET A 153 -13.46 -1.04 0.76
N ARG A 154 -14.60 -1.31 1.42
CA ARG A 154 -15.73 -0.39 1.44
C ARG A 154 -15.35 0.96 2.08
N ALA A 155 -14.63 0.95 3.20
CA ALA A 155 -14.16 2.15 3.87
C ALA A 155 -13.24 3.00 2.96
N VAL A 156 -12.42 2.34 2.15
CA VAL A 156 -11.59 2.96 1.11
C VAL A 156 -12.47 3.53 0.00
N SER A 157 -13.48 2.79 -0.46
CA SER A 157 -14.39 3.20 -1.54
C SER A 157 -15.25 4.42 -1.17
N TYR A 158 -15.64 4.56 0.09
CA TYR A 158 -16.43 5.70 0.56
C TYR A 158 -15.66 7.03 0.57
N THR A 159 -14.34 7.00 0.42
CA THR A 159 -13.52 8.22 0.36
C THR A 159 -13.30 8.73 -1.07
N HIS A 160 -14.33 8.69 -1.93
CA HIS A 160 -14.37 9.27 -3.29
C HIS A 160 -13.68 8.47 -4.40
N LEU A 161 -13.66 7.13 -4.30
CA LEU A 161 -13.35 6.31 -5.47
C LEU A 161 -14.50 6.34 -6.47
N ARG A 162 -14.33 7.07 -7.54
CA ARG A 162 -14.93 6.63 -8.79
C ARG A 162 -14.10 5.44 -9.24
N ALA A 163 -14.64 4.24 -9.07
CA ALA A 163 -14.03 3.05 -9.61
C ALA A 163 -13.89 3.22 -11.13
N HIS A 164 -12.68 3.47 -11.59
CA HIS A 164 -12.35 3.33 -12.99
C HIS A 164 -11.91 1.89 -13.18
N GLU A 165 -12.84 1.12 -13.76
CA GLU A 165 -12.69 -0.19 -14.39
C GLU A 165 -11.57 -1.11 -13.88
N THR A 166 -12.01 -2.24 -13.35
CA THR A 166 -11.20 -3.46 -13.23
C THR A 166 -10.59 -3.82 -14.57
N LEU A 167 -9.29 -3.85 -14.62
CA LEU A 167 -8.58 -4.56 -15.68
C LEU A 167 -8.60 -6.07 -15.43
#